data_4155122101cd2fa656a321de9d482d32
#
_entry.id   4155122101cd2fa656a321de9d482d32
#
_cell.length_a   1.000
_cell.length_b   1.000
_cell.length_c   1.000
_cell.angle_alpha   90.00
_cell.angle_beta   90.00
_cell.angle_gamma   90.00
#
_symmetry.space_group_name_H-M   'P 1'
#
loop_
_entity.id
_entity.type
_entity.pdbx_description
1 polymer ?
#
loop_
_entity_poly.entity_id
_entity_poly.type
_entity_poly.pdbx_seq_one_letter_code
_entity_poly.pdbx_strand_id
1 'polypeptide(L)'
;MQIHDSPQSSREGLEYSAREARQITRQSTGILIPVYLPPGGNHDLQLELLADNVEACIAVVDDPQVVCLIADGPDCGGAQVEELASTYSVTAAVTQRNRGKLSALRHGADKLRDRSLQWIAVIDADGDHFANELVNLTRAALAARRRFGAEDILVIGRRASRHRPMGLLRGELEELADRVLLDALSYAAAQSGEPLPLQGVTSIEEFPDFHSGFKLFSRRAADHVFLKKPDMCNVDEDAYFRHGCEAVMTVEALQAGAQLMSVQRTTFNEQPVSTFGQLRRDRLVADKMIWPCRRLQIPPVFVQQWLRNHVPRLQLATLAPQGKQELLTICNLVAAAFSLPLFTADLTDGPLFV
;
A
#
# COMPACT_ATOMS: atom_id res chain seq x y z
N MET A 1 -10.42 34.32 -26.55
CA MET A 1 -10.25 33.69 -25.24
C MET A 1 -8.77 33.76 -24.94
N GLN A 2 -8.34 34.82 -24.24
CA GLN A 2 -6.93 35.06 -23.92
C GLN A 2 -6.60 34.25 -22.66
N ILE A 3 -5.69 33.31 -22.79
CA ILE A 3 -5.08 32.57 -21.66
C ILE A 3 -4.00 33.51 -21.11
N HIS A 4 -4.29 34.17 -20.00
CA HIS A 4 -3.29 34.88 -19.19
C HIS A 4 -2.62 33.88 -18.24
N ASP A 5 -1.61 33.17 -18.74
CA ASP A 5 -0.63 32.52 -17.87
C ASP A 5 0.43 33.55 -17.48
N SER A 6 0.48 33.94 -16.24
CA SER A 6 1.63 34.67 -15.70
C SER A 6 2.64 33.65 -15.13
N PRO A 7 3.79 33.44 -15.79
CA PRO A 7 4.76 32.39 -15.45
C PRO A 7 5.50 32.59 -14.12
N GLN A 8 5.41 33.75 -13.49
CA GLN A 8 6.14 34.04 -12.26
C GLN A 8 5.48 33.54 -10.97
N SER A 9 4.15 33.51 -10.88
CA SER A 9 3.47 33.03 -9.67
C SER A 9 3.58 31.52 -9.46
N SER A 10 3.80 30.74 -10.53
CA SER A 10 3.93 29.29 -10.45
C SER A 10 5.30 28.81 -9.94
N ARG A 11 6.38 29.56 -10.16
CA ARG A 11 7.74 29.19 -9.70
C ARG A 11 7.95 29.44 -8.21
N GLU A 12 7.53 30.59 -7.71
CA GLU A 12 7.61 30.91 -6.28
C GLU A 12 6.80 29.95 -5.41
N GLY A 13 5.60 29.56 -5.85
CA GLY A 13 4.76 28.58 -5.16
C GLY A 13 5.38 27.19 -5.08
N LEU A 14 6.13 26.75 -6.10
CA LEU A 14 6.81 25.45 -6.14
C LEU A 14 8.06 25.41 -5.23
N GLU A 15 8.85 26.46 -5.18
CA GLU A 15 10.01 26.53 -4.27
C GLU A 15 9.62 26.57 -2.81
N TYR A 16 8.60 27.34 -2.46
CA TYR A 16 8.06 27.37 -1.10
C TYR A 16 7.57 26.00 -0.65
N SER A 17 6.84 25.30 -1.51
CA SER A 17 6.32 23.97 -1.17
C SER A 17 7.42 22.93 -0.91
N ALA A 18 8.56 23.00 -1.59
CA ALA A 18 9.67 22.09 -1.37
C ALA A 18 10.38 22.33 -0.03
N ARG A 19 10.59 23.58 0.36
CA ARG A 19 11.19 23.95 1.65
C ARG A 19 10.28 23.58 2.81
N GLU A 20 9.01 23.94 2.72
CA GLU A 20 7.99 23.60 3.70
C GLU A 20 7.85 22.08 3.85
N ALA A 21 7.79 21.34 2.73
CA ALA A 21 7.70 19.88 2.76
C ALA A 21 8.91 19.25 3.46
N ARG A 22 10.13 19.71 3.20
CA ARG A 22 11.32 19.23 3.91
C ARG A 22 11.23 19.50 5.41
N GLN A 23 10.82 20.69 5.80
CA GLN A 23 10.68 21.04 7.21
C GLN A 23 9.64 20.15 7.90
N ILE A 24 8.48 19.96 7.28
CA ILE A 24 7.41 19.09 7.82
C ILE A 24 7.85 17.64 7.88
N THR A 25 8.52 17.12 6.83
CA THR A 25 9.07 15.77 6.84
C THR A 25 10.02 15.59 8.02
N ARG A 26 10.93 16.55 8.24
CA ARG A 26 11.91 16.49 9.33
C ARG A 26 11.29 16.57 10.71
N GLN A 27 10.32 17.44 10.92
CA GLN A 27 9.84 17.83 12.25
C GLN A 27 8.57 17.12 12.68
N SER A 28 7.79 16.59 11.74
CA SER A 28 6.41 16.17 12.02
C SER A 28 6.02 14.84 11.38
N THR A 29 6.97 14.07 10.85
CA THR A 29 6.68 12.78 10.20
C THR A 29 7.25 11.63 11.01
N GLY A 30 6.40 10.68 11.40
CA GLY A 30 6.81 9.37 11.92
C GLY A 30 6.94 8.35 10.80
N ILE A 31 7.89 7.44 10.92
CA ILE A 31 8.19 6.43 9.91
C ILE A 31 8.04 5.04 10.53
N LEU A 32 7.22 4.20 9.92
CA LEU A 32 6.98 2.81 10.32
C LEU A 32 7.66 1.88 9.33
N ILE A 33 8.57 1.03 9.81
CA ILE A 33 9.32 0.04 9.01
C ILE A 33 9.00 -1.36 9.55
N PRO A 34 8.06 -2.10 8.92
CA PRO A 34 7.76 -3.47 9.32
C PRO A 34 8.88 -4.40 8.86
N VAL A 35 9.39 -5.20 9.77
CA VAL A 35 10.49 -6.14 9.56
C VAL A 35 9.99 -7.57 9.70
N TYR A 36 10.36 -8.42 8.75
CA TYR A 36 10.07 -9.85 8.78
C TYR A 36 11.29 -10.64 8.33
N LEU A 37 11.95 -11.29 9.29
CA LEU A 37 13.08 -12.17 9.08
C LEU A 37 12.67 -13.58 9.55
N PRO A 38 12.19 -14.45 8.64
CA PRO A 38 11.68 -15.77 9.01
C PRO A 38 12.79 -16.66 9.60
N PRO A 39 12.49 -17.53 10.59
CA PRO A 39 13.48 -18.40 11.20
C PRO A 39 14.20 -19.28 10.18
N GLY A 40 15.51 -19.51 10.37
CA GLY A 40 16.31 -20.48 9.61
C GLY A 40 16.83 -20.01 8.25
N GLY A 41 16.60 -18.74 7.87
CA GLY A 41 17.19 -18.14 6.67
C GLY A 41 18.56 -17.48 6.90
N ASN A 42 19.33 -17.27 5.84
CA ASN A 42 20.41 -16.29 5.86
C ASN A 42 19.78 -14.89 5.61
N HIS A 43 19.98 -13.97 6.55
CA HIS A 43 19.38 -12.64 6.52
C HIS A 43 20.41 -11.52 6.36
N ASP A 44 21.67 -11.84 6.05
CA ASP A 44 22.75 -10.86 5.99
C ASP A 44 22.40 -9.69 5.05
N LEU A 45 21.98 -10.01 3.82
CA LEU A 45 21.55 -9.00 2.85
C LEU A 45 20.33 -8.19 3.34
N GLN A 46 19.35 -8.86 3.96
CA GLN A 46 18.15 -8.16 4.48
C GLN A 46 18.50 -7.20 5.61
N LEU A 47 19.43 -7.59 6.49
CA LEU A 47 19.92 -6.76 7.58
C LEU A 47 20.75 -5.58 7.06
N GLU A 48 21.59 -5.79 6.05
CA GLU A 48 22.34 -4.73 5.39
C GLU A 48 21.40 -3.71 4.76
N LEU A 49 20.42 -4.16 3.95
CA LEU A 49 19.40 -3.29 3.35
C LEU A 49 18.55 -2.57 4.40
N LEU A 50 18.22 -3.24 5.51
CA LEU A 50 17.48 -2.62 6.60
C LEU A 50 18.30 -1.54 7.29
N ALA A 51 19.60 -1.78 7.55
CA ALA A 51 20.49 -0.80 8.15
C ALA A 51 20.61 0.46 7.26
N ASP A 52 20.88 0.28 5.97
CA ASP A 52 20.93 1.39 4.98
C ASP A 52 19.62 2.18 4.96
N ASN A 53 18.49 1.49 5.02
CA ASN A 53 17.16 2.12 5.02
C ASN A 53 16.92 2.92 6.31
N VAL A 54 17.34 2.40 7.46
CA VAL A 54 17.27 3.12 8.75
C VAL A 54 18.12 4.37 8.72
N GLU A 55 19.36 4.30 8.23
CA GLU A 55 20.23 5.47 8.07
C GLU A 55 19.61 6.53 7.17
N ALA A 56 19.05 6.11 6.03
CA ALA A 56 18.35 7.01 5.13
C ALA A 56 17.10 7.66 5.77
N CYS A 57 16.35 6.91 6.59
CA CYS A 57 15.20 7.44 7.32
C CYS A 57 15.61 8.45 8.39
N ILE A 58 16.67 8.18 9.15
CA ILE A 58 17.21 9.11 10.16
C ILE A 58 17.69 10.41 9.50
N ALA A 59 18.29 10.34 8.32
CA ALA A 59 18.79 11.51 7.61
C ALA A 59 17.68 12.50 7.20
N VAL A 60 16.43 12.05 7.11
CA VAL A 60 15.29 12.88 6.68
C VAL A 60 14.39 13.35 7.83
N VAL A 61 14.65 12.95 9.09
CA VAL A 61 13.95 13.40 10.29
C VAL A 61 14.89 14.11 11.26
N ASP A 62 14.35 14.95 12.16
CA ASP A 62 15.15 15.65 13.18
C ASP A 62 15.30 14.80 14.48
N ASP A 63 14.32 13.96 14.78
CA ASP A 63 14.33 13.06 15.95
C ASP A 63 14.36 11.60 15.48
N PRO A 64 15.45 10.85 15.64
CA PRO A 64 15.51 9.43 15.29
C PRO A 64 14.43 8.58 15.95
N GLN A 65 13.92 8.98 17.13
CA GLN A 65 12.89 8.25 17.86
C GLN A 65 11.52 8.26 17.14
N VAL A 66 11.31 9.03 16.08
CA VAL A 66 10.10 8.95 15.26
C VAL A 66 10.20 7.89 14.17
N VAL A 67 11.37 7.27 13.98
CA VAL A 67 11.55 6.07 13.15
C VAL A 67 11.30 4.84 14.03
N CYS A 68 10.35 4.01 13.65
CA CYS A 68 9.97 2.81 14.41
C CYS A 68 10.22 1.56 13.57
N LEU A 69 11.13 0.70 14.03
CA LEU A 69 11.34 -0.64 13.48
C LEU A 69 10.40 -1.61 14.18
N ILE A 70 9.67 -2.41 13.43
CA ILE A 70 8.65 -3.29 13.98
C ILE A 70 8.86 -4.73 13.53
N ALA A 71 9.29 -5.63 14.43
CA ALA A 71 9.32 -7.05 14.14
C ALA A 71 7.92 -7.67 14.27
N ASP A 72 7.53 -8.45 13.27
CA ASP A 72 6.26 -9.20 13.28
C ASP A 72 6.42 -10.55 13.98
N GLY A 73 6.67 -10.50 15.28
CA GLY A 73 6.93 -11.63 16.16
C GLY A 73 8.39 -11.69 16.63
N PRO A 74 8.62 -12.21 17.85
CA PRO A 74 9.97 -12.27 18.43
C PRO A 74 10.91 -13.16 17.60
N ASP A 75 10.41 -14.27 17.06
CA ASP A 75 11.18 -15.21 16.24
C ASP A 75 11.37 -14.76 14.78
N CYS A 76 10.80 -13.63 14.41
CA CYS A 76 10.84 -13.09 13.04
C CYS A 76 11.66 -11.78 12.96
N GLY A 77 12.79 -11.73 13.66
CA GLY A 77 13.70 -10.59 13.64
C GLY A 77 13.61 -9.69 14.87
N GLY A 78 13.00 -10.15 15.97
CA GLY A 78 12.85 -9.34 17.19
C GLY A 78 14.18 -8.86 17.76
N ALA A 79 15.14 -9.78 17.95
CA ALA A 79 16.47 -9.44 18.48
C ALA A 79 17.24 -8.48 17.54
N GLN A 80 17.16 -8.70 16.22
CA GLN A 80 17.81 -7.85 15.23
C GLN A 80 17.21 -6.43 15.19
N VAL A 81 15.88 -6.32 15.34
CA VAL A 81 15.20 -5.04 15.45
C VAL A 81 15.63 -4.28 16.70
N GLU A 82 15.74 -4.96 17.85
CA GLU A 82 16.20 -4.34 19.10
C GLU A 82 17.66 -3.90 19.01
N GLU A 83 18.53 -4.70 18.40
CA GLU A 83 19.94 -4.37 18.18
C GLU A 83 20.11 -3.15 17.27
N LEU A 84 19.47 -3.15 16.09
CA LEU A 84 19.51 -2.01 15.17
C LEU A 84 18.90 -0.76 15.80
N ALA A 85 17.79 -0.89 16.52
CA ALA A 85 17.16 0.25 17.17
C ALA A 85 18.08 0.86 18.25
N SER A 86 18.80 0.04 18.98
CA SER A 86 19.82 0.52 19.95
C SER A 86 20.98 1.23 19.24
N THR A 87 21.49 0.65 18.14
CA THR A 87 22.61 1.17 17.36
C THR A 87 22.31 2.55 16.79
N TYR A 88 21.13 2.71 16.22
CA TYR A 88 20.71 3.94 15.52
C TYR A 88 19.87 4.88 16.39
N SER A 89 19.63 4.54 17.66
CA SER A 89 18.79 5.32 18.59
C SER A 89 17.37 5.56 18.07
N VAL A 90 16.77 4.59 17.38
CA VAL A 90 15.40 4.62 16.88
C VAL A 90 14.45 3.83 17.81
N THR A 91 13.14 3.91 17.58
CA THR A 91 12.17 3.15 18.34
C THR A 91 12.09 1.70 17.87
N ALA A 92 12.13 0.75 18.80
CA ALA A 92 11.85 -0.67 18.54
C ALA A 92 10.44 -1.06 18.97
N ALA A 93 9.81 -1.93 18.22
CA ALA A 93 8.57 -2.59 18.58
C ALA A 93 8.61 -4.06 18.14
N VAL A 94 8.20 -4.97 19.01
CA VAL A 94 8.12 -6.40 18.70
C VAL A 94 6.71 -6.87 19.03
N THR A 95 5.99 -7.43 18.05
CA THR A 95 4.66 -8.00 18.28
C THR A 95 4.78 -9.33 19.06
N GLN A 96 3.73 -9.72 19.76
CA GLN A 96 3.76 -10.97 20.55
C GLN A 96 3.89 -12.23 19.70
N ARG A 97 3.39 -12.18 18.46
CA ARG A 97 3.45 -13.28 17.48
C ARG A 97 3.35 -12.73 16.06
N ASN A 98 3.81 -13.50 15.10
CA ASN A 98 3.64 -13.18 13.67
C ASN A 98 2.16 -13.26 13.28
N ARG A 99 1.59 -12.12 12.87
CA ARG A 99 0.22 -12.01 12.38
C ARG A 99 0.13 -11.36 10.99
N GLY A 100 1.22 -10.79 10.50
CA GLY A 100 1.28 -10.10 9.22
C GLY A 100 1.60 -8.60 9.35
N LYS A 101 2.05 -8.04 8.24
CA LYS A 101 2.57 -6.67 8.09
C LYS A 101 1.66 -5.61 8.72
N LEU A 102 0.33 -5.69 8.51
CA LEU A 102 -0.60 -4.71 9.08
C LEU A 102 -0.63 -4.77 10.61
N SER A 103 -0.52 -5.96 11.21
CA SER A 103 -0.45 -6.10 12.66
C SER A 103 0.81 -5.43 13.23
N ALA A 104 1.95 -5.61 12.58
CA ALA A 104 3.19 -4.93 12.94
C ALA A 104 3.03 -3.40 12.82
N LEU A 105 2.55 -2.89 11.68
CA LEU A 105 2.32 -1.45 11.48
C LEU A 105 1.40 -0.83 12.53
N ARG A 106 0.33 -1.53 12.91
CA ARG A 106 -0.57 -1.09 13.99
C ARG A 106 0.14 -0.98 15.34
N HIS A 107 1.01 -1.96 15.64
CA HIS A 107 1.80 -1.93 16.86
C HIS A 107 2.81 -0.78 16.89
N GLY A 108 3.50 -0.53 15.76
CA GLY A 108 4.41 0.61 15.62
C GLY A 108 3.70 1.97 15.69
N ALA A 109 2.54 2.09 15.07
CA ALA A 109 1.73 3.31 15.16
C ALA A 109 1.28 3.61 16.60
N ASP A 110 0.96 2.58 17.37
CA ASP A 110 0.64 2.70 18.79
C ASP A 110 1.84 3.19 19.63
N LYS A 111 3.07 2.75 19.31
CA LYS A 111 4.32 3.24 19.93
C LYS A 111 4.56 4.73 19.67
N LEU A 112 4.13 5.23 18.52
CA LEU A 112 4.27 6.64 18.14
C LEU A 112 3.04 7.48 18.50
N ARG A 113 2.04 6.91 19.20
CA ARG A 113 0.75 7.55 19.48
C ARG A 113 0.88 8.91 20.17
N ASP A 114 1.73 9.00 21.19
CA ASP A 114 1.86 10.18 22.02
C ASP A 114 2.85 11.22 21.47
N ARG A 115 3.41 10.96 20.29
CA ARG A 115 4.28 11.91 19.57
C ARG A 115 3.45 12.94 18.81
N SER A 116 3.88 14.20 18.85
CA SER A 116 3.24 15.32 18.12
C SER A 116 3.54 15.27 16.62
N LEU A 117 3.06 14.23 15.95
CA LEU A 117 3.28 13.98 14.53
C LEU A 117 2.05 14.40 13.70
N GLN A 118 2.29 15.05 12.57
CA GLN A 118 1.25 15.39 11.61
C GLN A 118 1.05 14.30 10.55
N TRP A 119 2.11 13.52 10.30
CA TRP A 119 2.18 12.52 9.26
C TRP A 119 2.75 11.22 9.78
N ILE A 120 2.25 10.11 9.21
CA ILE A 120 2.81 8.76 9.40
C ILE A 120 3.13 8.19 8.03
N ALA A 121 4.39 7.82 7.82
CA ALA A 121 4.86 7.14 6.63
C ALA A 121 5.04 5.64 6.88
N VAL A 122 4.78 4.84 5.87
CA VAL A 122 5.10 3.40 5.83
C VAL A 122 6.18 3.19 4.78
N ILE A 123 7.28 2.56 5.18
CA ILE A 123 8.43 2.21 4.32
C ILE A 123 8.72 0.72 4.52
N ASP A 124 8.85 -0.06 3.43
CA ASP A 124 9.22 -1.47 3.53
C ASP A 124 10.72 -1.64 3.85
N ALA A 125 11.06 -2.74 4.50
CA ALA A 125 12.42 -3.02 4.99
C ALA A 125 13.38 -3.55 3.92
N ASP A 126 12.89 -3.79 2.70
CA ASP A 126 13.61 -4.47 1.61
C ASP A 126 14.50 -3.55 0.75
N GLY A 127 14.59 -2.26 1.10
CA GLY A 127 15.40 -1.27 0.38
C GLY A 127 14.75 -0.74 -0.91
N ASP A 128 13.54 -1.15 -1.26
CA ASP A 128 12.83 -0.70 -2.48
C ASP A 128 12.20 0.71 -2.32
N HIS A 129 12.18 1.26 -1.10
CA HIS A 129 11.62 2.57 -0.80
C HIS A 129 12.70 3.55 -0.32
N PHE A 130 12.91 4.63 -1.06
CA PHE A 130 13.90 5.65 -0.71
C PHE A 130 13.32 6.71 0.23
N ALA A 131 13.89 6.84 1.44
CA ALA A 131 13.43 7.78 2.45
C ALA A 131 13.45 9.25 1.98
N ASN A 132 14.40 9.63 1.13
CA ASN A 132 14.47 10.99 0.58
C ASN A 132 13.29 11.37 -0.31
N GLU A 133 12.54 10.38 -0.84
CA GLU A 133 11.31 10.60 -1.61
C GLU A 133 10.11 10.97 -0.72
N LEU A 134 10.18 10.78 0.60
CA LEU A 134 9.16 11.26 1.54
C LEU A 134 8.86 12.75 1.36
N VAL A 135 9.85 13.54 1.02
CA VAL A 135 9.66 14.97 0.72
C VAL A 135 8.69 15.17 -0.45
N ASN A 136 8.73 14.32 -1.46
CA ASN A 136 7.80 14.41 -2.59
C ASN A 136 6.38 13.98 -2.19
N LEU A 137 6.23 12.96 -1.34
CA LEU A 137 4.93 12.57 -0.82
C LEU A 137 4.36 13.69 0.06
N THR A 138 5.17 14.29 0.92
CA THR A 138 4.76 15.46 1.75
C THR A 138 4.34 16.65 0.89
N ARG A 139 5.07 16.94 -0.21
CA ARG A 139 4.67 17.99 -1.15
C ARG A 139 3.29 17.73 -1.77
N ALA A 140 3.03 16.50 -2.17
CA ALA A 140 1.73 16.12 -2.71
C ALA A 140 0.61 16.26 -1.65
N ALA A 141 0.90 15.89 -0.40
CA ALA A 141 -0.03 16.06 0.71
C ALA A 141 -0.35 17.55 0.98
N LEU A 142 0.65 18.41 0.97
CA LEU A 142 0.46 19.87 1.12
C LEU A 142 -0.31 20.46 -0.08
N ALA A 143 -0.04 19.97 -1.29
CA ALA A 143 -0.80 20.38 -2.47
C ALA A 143 -2.28 19.98 -2.36
N ALA A 144 -2.57 18.79 -1.82
CA ALA A 144 -3.94 18.34 -1.55
C ALA A 144 -4.66 19.25 -0.56
N ARG A 145 -4.02 19.62 0.56
CA ARG A 145 -4.55 20.58 1.53
C ARG A 145 -4.93 21.91 0.88
N ARG A 146 -4.04 22.46 0.06
CA ARG A 146 -4.26 23.75 -0.60
C ARG A 146 -5.31 23.69 -1.70
N ARG A 147 -5.29 22.64 -2.52
CA ARG A 147 -6.14 22.53 -3.70
C ARG A 147 -7.55 22.06 -3.40
N PHE A 148 -7.68 21.11 -2.46
CA PHE A 148 -8.96 20.44 -2.16
C PHE A 148 -9.50 20.81 -0.77
N GLY A 149 -8.77 21.57 0.04
CA GLY A 149 -9.14 21.82 1.43
C GLY A 149 -9.16 20.56 2.30
N ALA A 150 -8.48 19.49 1.87
CA ALA A 150 -8.52 18.20 2.54
C ALA A 150 -7.59 18.19 3.75
N GLU A 151 -8.12 17.81 4.92
CA GLU A 151 -7.32 17.61 6.13
C GLU A 151 -6.83 16.16 6.25
N ASP A 152 -7.68 15.21 5.85
CA ASP A 152 -7.31 13.80 5.79
C ASP A 152 -6.78 13.46 4.40
N ILE A 153 -5.61 12.86 4.37
CA ILE A 153 -4.86 12.64 3.15
C ILE A 153 -4.16 11.28 3.21
N LEU A 154 -4.23 10.56 2.10
CA LEU A 154 -3.40 9.41 1.78
C LEU A 154 -2.60 9.72 0.53
N VAL A 155 -1.28 9.65 0.60
CA VAL A 155 -0.40 9.71 -0.56
C VAL A 155 0.23 8.35 -0.81
N ILE A 156 0.11 7.85 -2.03
CA ILE A 156 0.73 6.60 -2.49
C ILE A 156 1.97 6.93 -3.30
N GLY A 157 3.12 6.38 -2.90
CA GLY A 157 4.33 6.33 -3.72
C GLY A 157 4.18 5.26 -4.79
N ARG A 158 3.74 5.68 -5.99
CA ARG A 158 3.41 4.80 -7.10
C ARG A 158 4.66 4.27 -7.79
N ARG A 159 4.68 2.97 -8.09
CA ARG A 159 5.73 2.35 -8.91
C ARG A 159 5.65 2.82 -10.36
N ALA A 160 6.79 3.09 -10.97
CA ALA A 160 6.86 3.44 -12.40
C ALA A 160 6.45 2.25 -13.29
N SER A 161 6.67 1.04 -12.81
CA SER A 161 6.21 -0.21 -13.43
C SER A 161 6.01 -1.26 -12.34
N ARG A 162 4.94 -2.04 -12.42
CA ARG A 162 4.75 -3.21 -11.56
C ARG A 162 5.55 -4.41 -12.05
N HIS A 163 5.69 -4.54 -13.37
CA HIS A 163 6.32 -5.70 -14.00
C HIS A 163 7.85 -5.71 -13.88
N ARG A 164 8.49 -4.54 -13.87
CA ARG A 164 9.96 -4.44 -13.80
C ARG A 164 10.55 -5.10 -12.56
N PRO A 165 10.19 -4.67 -11.34
CA PRO A 165 10.78 -5.23 -10.12
C PRO A 165 10.20 -6.59 -9.74
N MET A 166 8.97 -6.89 -10.16
CA MET A 166 8.22 -8.06 -9.67
C MET A 166 8.08 -9.19 -10.69
N GLY A 167 8.45 -8.96 -11.94
CA GLY A 167 8.22 -9.87 -13.04
C GLY A 167 6.77 -9.90 -13.52
N LEU A 168 6.55 -10.59 -14.65
CA LEU A 168 5.24 -10.63 -15.32
C LEU A 168 4.15 -11.19 -14.39
N LEU A 169 4.38 -12.35 -13.80
CA LEU A 169 3.37 -13.04 -12.99
C LEU A 169 2.83 -12.17 -11.86
N ARG A 170 3.71 -11.66 -11.01
CA ARG A 170 3.30 -10.84 -9.86
C ARG A 170 2.72 -9.50 -10.31
N GLY A 171 3.31 -8.89 -11.34
CA GLY A 171 2.81 -7.61 -11.90
C GLY A 171 1.36 -7.71 -12.36
N GLU A 172 1.02 -8.73 -13.15
CA GLU A 172 -0.33 -8.99 -13.64
C GLU A 172 -1.33 -9.30 -12.50
N LEU A 173 -0.91 -10.08 -11.50
CA LEU A 173 -1.77 -10.42 -10.37
C LEU A 173 -2.04 -9.23 -9.45
N GLU A 174 -1.06 -8.34 -9.24
CA GLU A 174 -1.28 -7.08 -8.53
C GLU A 174 -2.14 -6.11 -9.34
N GLU A 175 -1.99 -6.09 -10.65
CA GLU A 175 -2.87 -5.31 -11.54
C GLU A 175 -4.32 -5.75 -11.43
N LEU A 176 -4.60 -7.05 -11.44
CA LEU A 176 -5.95 -7.57 -11.23
C LEU A 176 -6.55 -7.09 -9.90
N ALA A 177 -5.78 -7.17 -8.82
CA ALA A 177 -6.23 -6.72 -7.51
C ALA A 177 -6.51 -5.21 -7.47
N ASP A 178 -5.66 -4.38 -8.10
CA ASP A 178 -5.87 -2.93 -8.18
C ASP A 178 -7.12 -2.57 -9.00
N ARG A 179 -7.38 -3.26 -10.11
CA ARG A 179 -8.58 -3.05 -10.95
C ARG A 179 -9.86 -3.38 -10.19
N VAL A 180 -9.91 -4.54 -9.55
CA VAL A 180 -11.08 -4.94 -8.74
C VAL A 180 -11.28 -4.00 -7.55
N LEU A 181 -10.22 -3.53 -6.93
CA LEU A 181 -10.31 -2.55 -5.83
C LEU A 181 -10.86 -1.21 -6.32
N LEU A 182 -10.43 -0.73 -7.49
CA LEU A 182 -10.99 0.49 -8.08
C LEU A 182 -12.48 0.36 -8.38
N ASP A 183 -12.90 -0.77 -8.95
CA ASP A 183 -14.32 -1.03 -9.22
C ASP A 183 -15.13 -1.04 -7.92
N ALA A 184 -14.61 -1.70 -6.87
CA ALA A 184 -15.27 -1.77 -5.57
C ALA A 184 -15.43 -0.38 -4.93
N LEU A 185 -14.37 0.43 -4.95
CA LEU A 185 -14.40 1.81 -4.45
C LEU A 185 -15.37 2.69 -5.27
N SER A 186 -15.35 2.55 -6.59
CA SER A 186 -16.23 3.31 -7.50
C SER A 186 -17.69 2.94 -7.28
N TYR A 187 -18.00 1.65 -7.09
CA TYR A 187 -19.35 1.20 -6.76
C TYR A 187 -19.82 1.77 -5.42
N ALA A 188 -18.99 1.68 -4.37
CA ALA A 188 -19.32 2.21 -3.06
C ALA A 188 -19.56 3.74 -3.10
N ALA A 189 -18.73 4.47 -3.84
CA ALA A 189 -18.90 5.91 -4.06
C ALA A 189 -20.23 6.22 -4.76
N ALA A 190 -20.55 5.48 -5.82
CA ALA A 190 -21.83 5.63 -6.52
C ALA A 190 -23.05 5.34 -5.63
N GLN A 191 -22.95 4.35 -4.73
CA GLN A 191 -24.01 4.01 -3.78
C GLN A 191 -24.20 5.07 -2.69
N SER A 192 -23.12 5.69 -2.22
CA SER A 192 -23.18 6.76 -1.22
C SER A 192 -23.56 8.12 -1.80
N GLY A 193 -23.48 8.29 -3.13
CA GLY A 193 -23.64 9.59 -3.80
C GLY A 193 -22.44 10.52 -3.60
N GLU A 194 -21.37 10.06 -2.95
CA GLU A 194 -20.17 10.83 -2.71
C GLU A 194 -19.10 10.48 -3.76
N PRO A 195 -18.49 11.47 -4.43
CA PRO A 195 -17.49 11.19 -5.44
C PRO A 195 -16.24 10.57 -4.83
N LEU A 196 -15.67 9.56 -5.50
CA LEU A 196 -14.40 8.99 -5.09
C LEU A 196 -13.29 10.05 -5.22
N PRO A 197 -12.50 10.31 -4.14
CA PRO A 197 -11.54 11.42 -4.11
C PRO A 197 -10.25 11.09 -4.87
N LEU A 198 -10.34 10.88 -6.20
CA LEU A 198 -9.23 10.55 -7.09
C LEU A 198 -8.65 11.74 -7.87
N GLN A 199 -9.09 12.98 -7.59
CA GLN A 199 -8.64 14.19 -8.32
C GLN A 199 -7.13 14.45 -8.18
N GLY A 200 -6.48 13.87 -7.18
CA GLY A 200 -5.03 13.91 -6.96
C GLY A 200 -4.25 12.78 -7.62
N VAL A 201 -4.93 11.88 -8.34
CA VAL A 201 -4.32 10.81 -9.13
C VAL A 201 -4.23 11.27 -10.58
N THR A 202 -3.10 11.02 -11.22
CA THR A 202 -2.91 11.46 -12.61
C THR A 202 -3.86 10.71 -13.55
N SER A 203 -4.50 11.45 -14.46
CA SER A 203 -5.45 10.90 -15.44
C SER A 203 -4.82 9.99 -16.52
N ILE A 204 -3.51 9.89 -16.55
CA ILE A 204 -2.77 9.01 -17.45
C ILE A 204 -2.87 7.54 -17.02
N GLU A 205 -3.08 7.31 -15.71
CA GLU A 205 -3.19 5.97 -15.17
C GLU A 205 -4.61 5.45 -15.29
N GLU A 206 -4.75 4.26 -15.78
CA GLU A 206 -6.04 3.58 -15.86
C GLU A 206 -6.59 3.25 -14.46
N PHE A 207 -5.69 2.99 -13.50
CA PHE A 207 -6.00 2.74 -12.09
C PHE A 207 -4.81 3.07 -11.19
N PRO A 208 -5.05 3.47 -9.93
CA PRO A 208 -3.99 3.74 -8.96
C PRO A 208 -3.23 2.46 -8.57
N ASP A 209 -1.98 2.61 -8.13
CA ASP A 209 -1.15 1.54 -7.57
C ASP A 209 -1.48 1.37 -6.06
N PHE A 210 -2.71 0.90 -5.77
CA PHE A 210 -3.20 0.77 -4.39
C PHE A 210 -2.35 -0.17 -3.52
N HIS A 211 -1.71 -1.16 -4.16
CA HIS A 211 -0.89 -2.17 -3.48
C HIS A 211 0.59 -1.77 -3.34
N SER A 212 0.98 -0.53 -3.69
CA SER A 212 2.30 -0.03 -3.30
C SER A 212 2.40 0.08 -1.78
N GLY A 213 3.48 -0.47 -1.19
CA GLY A 213 3.75 -0.40 0.24
C GLY A 213 4.13 1.00 0.73
N PHE A 214 4.69 1.85 -0.15
CA PHE A 214 5.14 3.19 0.20
C PHE A 214 3.97 4.17 0.30
N LYS A 215 3.60 4.54 1.51
CA LYS A 215 2.44 5.39 1.79
C LYS A 215 2.75 6.48 2.83
N LEU A 216 2.12 7.64 2.67
CA LEU A 216 2.12 8.72 3.66
C LEU A 216 0.67 9.06 4.01
N PHE A 217 0.37 9.06 5.30
CA PHE A 217 -0.96 9.36 5.85
C PHE A 217 -0.91 10.66 6.65
N SER A 218 -1.96 11.48 6.55
CA SER A 218 -2.21 12.47 7.61
C SER A 218 -2.42 11.75 8.94
N ARG A 219 -2.14 12.41 10.06
CA ARG A 219 -2.25 11.80 11.38
C ARG A 219 -3.62 11.18 11.62
N ARG A 220 -4.70 11.89 11.33
CA ARG A 220 -6.06 11.41 11.56
C ARG A 220 -6.39 10.20 10.67
N ALA A 221 -5.95 10.19 9.41
CA ALA A 221 -6.09 9.03 8.54
C ALA A 221 -5.28 7.82 9.07
N ALA A 222 -4.05 8.04 9.54
CA ALA A 222 -3.23 6.99 10.16
C ALA A 222 -3.87 6.43 11.43
N ASP A 223 -4.39 7.29 12.30
CA ASP A 223 -5.08 6.86 13.52
C ASP A 223 -6.31 6.02 13.21
N HIS A 224 -7.05 6.37 12.15
CA HIS A 224 -8.19 5.58 11.68
C HIS A 224 -7.74 4.20 11.18
N VAL A 225 -6.70 4.13 10.36
CA VAL A 225 -6.20 2.87 9.78
C VAL A 225 -5.56 1.98 10.84
N PHE A 226 -4.70 2.54 11.68
CA PHE A 226 -3.83 1.74 12.55
C PHE A 226 -4.33 1.60 13.98
N LEU A 227 -5.07 2.57 14.53
CA LEU A 227 -5.46 2.56 15.94
C LEU A 227 -6.91 2.19 16.19
N LYS A 228 -7.80 2.29 15.20
CA LYS A 228 -9.18 1.78 15.33
C LYS A 228 -9.22 0.26 15.46
N LYS A 229 -10.30 -0.24 16.07
CA LYS A 229 -10.58 -1.68 16.11
C LYS A 229 -10.68 -2.23 14.68
N PRO A 230 -9.96 -3.33 14.35
CA PRO A 230 -10.05 -3.96 13.03
C PRO A 230 -11.47 -4.41 12.68
N ASP A 231 -11.92 -4.10 11.48
CA ASP A 231 -13.11 -4.71 10.89
C ASP A 231 -12.70 -5.76 9.86
N MET A 232 -12.65 -7.00 10.29
CA MET A 232 -12.18 -8.10 9.45
C MET A 232 -13.24 -8.60 8.45
N CYS A 233 -14.49 -8.13 8.53
CA CYS A 233 -15.56 -8.51 7.59
C CYS A 233 -15.69 -10.02 7.35
N ASN A 234 -15.51 -10.81 8.42
CA ASN A 234 -15.55 -12.29 8.40
C ASN A 234 -14.47 -12.95 7.52
N VAL A 235 -13.33 -12.31 7.28
CA VAL A 235 -12.13 -12.98 6.80
C VAL A 235 -11.25 -13.40 7.97
N ASP A 236 -10.31 -14.32 7.74
CA ASP A 236 -9.36 -14.73 8.77
C ASP A 236 -8.22 -13.69 8.98
N GLU A 237 -7.38 -13.94 9.97
CA GLU A 237 -6.27 -13.06 10.31
C GLU A 237 -5.26 -12.89 9.18
N ASP A 238 -4.94 -13.96 8.46
CA ASP A 238 -3.98 -13.90 7.35
C ASP A 238 -4.52 -13.03 6.21
N ALA A 239 -5.80 -13.19 5.85
CA ALA A 239 -6.43 -12.39 4.82
C ALA A 239 -6.45 -10.89 5.17
N TYR A 240 -6.65 -10.55 6.45
CA TYR A 240 -6.73 -9.16 6.90
C TYR A 240 -5.35 -8.54 7.18
N PHE A 241 -4.54 -9.19 8.03
CA PHE A 241 -3.30 -8.58 8.54
C PHE A 241 -2.09 -8.82 7.64
N ARG A 242 -2.09 -9.90 6.84
CA ARG A 242 -0.95 -10.30 6.00
C ARG A 242 -1.20 -10.01 4.52
N HIS A 243 -2.22 -10.63 3.94
CA HIS A 243 -2.47 -10.57 2.50
C HIS A 243 -3.12 -9.25 2.06
N GLY A 244 -4.07 -8.76 2.83
CA GLY A 244 -4.86 -7.55 2.54
C GLY A 244 -4.26 -6.24 3.03
N CYS A 245 -3.06 -6.24 3.62
CA CYS A 245 -2.46 -5.09 4.30
C CYS A 245 -2.61 -3.77 3.51
N GLU A 246 -2.16 -3.75 2.27
CA GLU A 246 -2.17 -2.55 1.42
C GLU A 246 -3.59 -2.12 1.04
N ALA A 247 -4.47 -3.07 0.76
CA ALA A 247 -5.89 -2.81 0.49
C ALA A 247 -6.59 -2.26 1.73
N VAL A 248 -6.34 -2.84 2.92
CA VAL A 248 -6.89 -2.35 4.19
C VAL A 248 -6.44 -0.92 4.45
N MET A 249 -5.15 -0.63 4.35
CA MET A 249 -4.62 0.72 4.53
C MET A 249 -5.31 1.73 3.62
N THR A 250 -5.52 1.36 2.36
CA THR A 250 -6.15 2.26 1.37
C THR A 250 -7.64 2.45 1.64
N VAL A 251 -8.38 1.35 1.78
CA VAL A 251 -9.84 1.40 1.97
C VAL A 251 -10.20 2.11 3.27
N GLU A 252 -9.55 1.78 4.39
CA GLU A 252 -9.85 2.42 5.68
C GLU A 252 -9.48 3.91 5.69
N ALA A 253 -8.40 4.33 5.01
CA ALA A 253 -8.10 5.75 4.86
C ALA A 253 -9.19 6.49 4.05
N LEU A 254 -9.63 5.92 2.93
CA LEU A 254 -10.69 6.49 2.10
C LEU A 254 -12.05 6.52 2.83
N GLN A 255 -12.37 5.48 3.60
CA GLN A 255 -13.57 5.44 4.46
C GLN A 255 -13.51 6.47 5.60
N ALA A 256 -12.31 6.94 5.99
CA ALA A 256 -12.13 8.05 6.91
C ALA A 256 -12.27 9.44 6.22
N GLY A 257 -12.52 9.48 4.92
CA GLY A 257 -12.63 10.71 4.12
C GLY A 257 -11.30 11.24 3.59
N ALA A 258 -10.25 10.42 3.56
CA ALA A 258 -8.95 10.86 3.07
C ALA A 258 -8.97 11.17 1.56
N GLN A 259 -8.43 12.32 1.18
CA GLN A 259 -8.11 12.65 -0.21
C GLN A 259 -6.95 11.78 -0.69
N LEU A 260 -7.14 11.04 -1.78
CA LEU A 260 -6.08 10.25 -2.39
C LEU A 260 -5.19 11.10 -3.29
N MET A 261 -3.89 10.94 -3.10
CA MET A 261 -2.84 11.50 -3.95
C MET A 261 -1.92 10.37 -4.43
N SER A 262 -1.31 10.55 -5.59
CA SER A 262 -0.32 9.62 -6.14
C SER A 262 0.92 10.37 -6.60
N VAL A 263 2.10 9.88 -6.21
CA VAL A 263 3.40 10.40 -6.60
C VAL A 263 4.24 9.28 -7.16
N GLN A 264 4.77 9.45 -8.36
CA GLN A 264 5.68 8.47 -8.93
C GLN A 264 6.97 8.42 -8.12
N ARG A 265 7.33 7.21 -7.67
CA ARG A 265 8.59 6.93 -6.97
C ARG A 265 9.60 6.24 -7.87
N THR A 266 10.86 6.29 -7.48
CA THR A 266 11.91 5.44 -8.07
C THR A 266 11.52 3.96 -7.90
N THR A 267 11.79 3.18 -8.93
CA THR A 267 11.49 1.75 -8.95
C THR A 267 12.68 1.02 -9.53
N PHE A 268 13.20 0.04 -8.80
CA PHE A 268 14.28 -0.83 -9.29
C PHE A 268 13.82 -1.73 -10.44
N ASN A 269 14.78 -2.25 -11.19
CA ASN A 269 14.52 -3.26 -12.21
C ASN A 269 14.23 -4.64 -11.62
N GLU A 270 14.78 -4.91 -10.43
CA GLU A 270 14.59 -6.15 -9.67
C GLU A 270 14.43 -5.81 -8.19
N GLN A 271 13.58 -6.54 -7.50
CA GLN A 271 13.42 -6.43 -6.05
C GLN A 271 14.49 -7.30 -5.38
N PRO A 272 15.40 -6.73 -4.57
CA PRO A 272 16.54 -7.48 -4.01
C PRO A 272 16.12 -8.64 -3.13
N VAL A 273 15.03 -8.45 -2.39
CA VAL A 273 14.45 -9.44 -1.49
C VAL A 273 12.93 -9.47 -1.67
N SER A 274 12.34 -10.66 -1.72
CA SER A 274 10.89 -10.81 -1.81
C SER A 274 10.40 -12.03 -1.03
N THR A 275 9.40 -11.85 -0.20
CA THR A 275 8.69 -12.93 0.50
C THR A 275 7.53 -13.50 -0.33
N PHE A 276 7.21 -12.91 -1.49
CA PHE A 276 6.07 -13.30 -2.32
C PHE A 276 6.07 -14.77 -2.72
N GLY A 277 7.25 -15.34 -3.02
CA GLY A 277 7.38 -16.74 -3.39
C GLY A 277 7.23 -17.73 -2.23
N GLN A 278 7.26 -17.26 -0.98
CA GLN A 278 7.10 -18.07 0.23
C GLN A 278 5.65 -18.27 0.65
N LEU A 279 4.73 -17.48 0.08
CA LEU A 279 3.29 -17.49 0.40
C LEU A 279 2.52 -18.29 -0.66
N ARG A 280 1.32 -18.75 -0.28
CA ARG A 280 0.34 -19.26 -1.24
C ARG A 280 -0.17 -18.12 -2.10
N ARG A 281 0.43 -17.93 -3.27
CA ARG A 281 0.17 -16.80 -4.18
C ARG A 281 -1.28 -16.65 -4.57
N ASP A 282 -1.92 -17.78 -4.90
CA ASP A 282 -3.33 -17.85 -5.26
C ASP A 282 -4.23 -17.24 -4.18
N ARG A 283 -4.00 -17.64 -2.93
CA ARG A 283 -4.75 -17.13 -1.79
C ARG A 283 -4.41 -15.67 -1.48
N LEU A 284 -3.13 -15.31 -1.51
CA LEU A 284 -2.71 -13.92 -1.26
C LEU A 284 -3.41 -12.95 -2.20
N VAL A 285 -3.50 -13.26 -3.50
CA VAL A 285 -4.15 -12.40 -4.49
C VAL A 285 -5.67 -12.41 -4.31
N ALA A 286 -6.28 -13.57 -4.05
CA ALA A 286 -7.71 -13.65 -3.78
C ALA A 286 -8.11 -12.80 -2.56
N ASP A 287 -7.36 -12.89 -1.45
CA ASP A 287 -7.64 -12.15 -0.22
C ASP A 287 -7.53 -10.61 -0.41
N LYS A 288 -6.63 -10.14 -1.29
CA LYS A 288 -6.54 -8.72 -1.69
C LYS A 288 -7.83 -8.18 -2.33
N MET A 289 -8.65 -9.06 -2.91
CA MET A 289 -9.94 -8.71 -3.52
C MET A 289 -11.12 -9.02 -2.60
N ILE A 290 -11.06 -10.10 -1.82
CA ILE A 290 -12.17 -10.55 -0.98
C ILE A 290 -12.49 -9.55 0.12
N TRP A 291 -11.48 -9.16 0.92
CA TRP A 291 -11.72 -8.26 2.04
C TRP A 291 -12.31 -6.91 1.61
N PRO A 292 -11.72 -6.17 0.63
CA PRO A 292 -12.27 -4.87 0.26
C PRO A 292 -13.68 -4.96 -0.31
N CYS A 293 -13.99 -5.99 -1.11
CA CYS A 293 -15.36 -6.20 -1.60
C CYS A 293 -16.35 -6.45 -0.46
N ARG A 294 -15.98 -7.21 0.57
CA ARG A 294 -16.82 -7.42 1.77
C ARG A 294 -16.96 -6.14 2.58
N ARG A 295 -15.85 -5.43 2.81
CA ARG A 295 -15.80 -4.18 3.57
C ARG A 295 -16.67 -3.08 2.96
N LEU A 296 -16.69 -3.01 1.65
CA LEU A 296 -17.49 -2.07 0.87
C LEU A 296 -18.89 -2.60 0.53
N GLN A 297 -19.26 -3.77 1.06
CA GLN A 297 -20.58 -4.39 0.88
C GLN A 297 -20.97 -4.59 -0.59
N ILE A 298 -20.01 -4.99 -1.41
CA ILE A 298 -20.23 -5.21 -2.85
C ILE A 298 -21.13 -6.43 -3.06
N PRO A 299 -22.23 -6.31 -3.82
CA PRO A 299 -23.05 -7.47 -4.15
C PRO A 299 -22.25 -8.51 -4.96
N PRO A 300 -22.39 -9.81 -4.65
CA PRO A 300 -21.59 -10.86 -5.28
C PRO A 300 -21.61 -10.86 -6.81
N VAL A 301 -22.72 -10.49 -7.42
CA VAL A 301 -22.88 -10.45 -8.88
C VAL A 301 -21.88 -9.48 -9.53
N PHE A 302 -21.59 -8.34 -8.88
CA PHE A 302 -20.61 -7.38 -9.43
C PHE A 302 -19.18 -7.91 -9.29
N VAL A 303 -18.84 -8.57 -8.17
CA VAL A 303 -17.53 -9.21 -8.02
C VAL A 303 -17.29 -10.23 -9.13
N GLN A 304 -18.30 -11.07 -9.44
CA GLN A 304 -18.22 -12.03 -10.54
C GLN A 304 -18.02 -11.33 -11.89
N GLN A 305 -18.78 -10.27 -12.15
CA GLN A 305 -18.69 -9.53 -13.39
C GLN A 305 -17.32 -8.87 -13.57
N TRP A 306 -16.76 -8.27 -12.52
CA TRP A 306 -15.44 -7.63 -12.60
C TRP A 306 -14.33 -8.63 -12.87
N LEU A 307 -14.36 -9.80 -12.25
CA LEU A 307 -13.42 -10.87 -12.60
C LEU A 307 -13.52 -11.28 -14.07
N ARG A 308 -14.75 -11.44 -14.59
CA ARG A 308 -14.99 -11.75 -16.01
C ARG A 308 -14.52 -10.65 -16.96
N ASN A 309 -14.55 -9.39 -16.52
CA ASN A 309 -14.12 -8.25 -17.33
C ASN A 309 -12.59 -8.05 -17.32
N HIS A 310 -11.93 -8.31 -16.19
CA HIS A 310 -10.51 -8.01 -16.04
C HIS A 310 -9.59 -9.17 -16.39
N VAL A 311 -9.95 -10.41 -16.02
CA VAL A 311 -9.09 -11.58 -16.23
C VAL A 311 -8.70 -11.79 -17.68
N PRO A 312 -9.61 -11.67 -18.69
CA PRO A 312 -9.24 -11.83 -20.10
C PRO A 312 -8.29 -10.77 -20.64
N ARG A 313 -8.15 -9.63 -19.95
CA ARG A 313 -7.22 -8.55 -20.34
C ARG A 313 -5.78 -8.79 -19.90
N LEU A 314 -5.57 -9.73 -18.99
CA LEU A 314 -4.25 -10.03 -18.45
C LEU A 314 -3.46 -10.88 -19.46
N GLN A 315 -2.20 -10.51 -19.66
CA GLN A 315 -1.29 -11.26 -20.52
C GLN A 315 -0.83 -12.58 -19.90
N LEU A 316 -1.02 -12.74 -18.60
CA LEU A 316 -0.62 -13.93 -17.86
C LEU A 316 -1.18 -15.22 -18.46
N ALA A 317 -2.43 -15.19 -18.93
CA ALA A 317 -3.09 -16.34 -19.58
C ALA A 317 -2.40 -16.82 -20.86
N THR A 318 -1.68 -15.90 -21.56
CA THR A 318 -1.02 -16.20 -22.84
C THR A 318 0.48 -16.34 -22.74
N LEU A 319 1.12 -15.62 -21.80
CA LEU A 319 2.58 -15.56 -21.69
C LEU A 319 3.17 -16.52 -20.65
N ALA A 320 2.36 -16.99 -19.68
CA ALA A 320 2.82 -17.95 -18.68
C ALA A 320 2.21 -19.34 -18.92
N PRO A 321 3.01 -20.42 -18.92
CA PRO A 321 2.51 -21.79 -19.21
C PRO A 321 1.35 -22.24 -18.32
N GLN A 322 1.33 -21.79 -17.07
CA GLN A 322 0.28 -22.14 -16.09
C GLN A 322 -0.64 -20.98 -15.73
N GLY A 323 -0.54 -19.85 -16.45
CA GLY A 323 -1.23 -18.62 -16.13
C GLY A 323 -2.75 -18.75 -16.10
N LYS A 324 -3.34 -19.48 -17.08
CA LYS A 324 -4.78 -19.74 -17.11
C LYS A 324 -5.25 -20.49 -15.84
N GLN A 325 -4.51 -21.52 -15.45
CA GLN A 325 -4.87 -22.31 -14.27
C GLN A 325 -4.73 -21.53 -12.98
N GLU A 326 -3.69 -20.70 -12.86
CA GLU A 326 -3.49 -19.83 -11.70
C GLU A 326 -4.62 -18.80 -11.57
N LEU A 327 -4.96 -18.13 -12.67
CA LEU A 327 -6.08 -17.18 -12.70
C LEU A 327 -7.41 -17.85 -12.34
N LEU A 328 -7.68 -19.04 -12.90
CA LEU A 328 -8.88 -19.80 -12.57
C LEU A 328 -8.96 -20.17 -11.09
N THR A 329 -7.82 -20.58 -10.50
CA THR A 329 -7.73 -20.90 -9.07
C THR A 329 -8.04 -19.67 -8.21
N ILE A 330 -7.47 -18.50 -8.53
CA ILE A 330 -7.72 -17.24 -7.84
C ILE A 330 -9.19 -16.86 -7.93
N CYS A 331 -9.76 -16.88 -9.15
CA CYS A 331 -11.18 -16.56 -9.36
C CYS A 331 -12.11 -17.49 -8.57
N ASN A 332 -11.78 -18.77 -8.49
CA ASN A 332 -12.57 -19.75 -7.74
C ASN A 332 -12.46 -19.56 -6.21
N LEU A 333 -11.31 -19.12 -5.69
CA LEU A 333 -11.19 -18.71 -4.29
C LEU A 333 -12.09 -17.51 -3.99
N VAL A 334 -12.11 -16.51 -4.87
CA VAL A 334 -13.00 -15.35 -4.71
C VAL A 334 -14.46 -15.78 -4.85
N ALA A 335 -14.83 -16.57 -5.86
CA ALA A 335 -16.18 -17.05 -6.05
C ALA A 335 -16.70 -17.81 -4.81
N ALA A 336 -15.91 -18.72 -4.27
CA ALA A 336 -16.24 -19.46 -3.06
C ALA A 336 -16.50 -18.54 -1.85
N ALA A 337 -15.68 -17.49 -1.68
CA ALA A 337 -15.84 -16.52 -0.60
C ALA A 337 -17.15 -15.72 -0.66
N PHE A 338 -17.75 -15.60 -1.85
CA PHE A 338 -19.02 -14.91 -2.09
C PHE A 338 -20.18 -15.86 -2.40
N SER A 339 -20.01 -17.19 -2.22
CA SER A 339 -21.01 -18.20 -2.53
C SER A 339 -21.51 -18.15 -3.99
N LEU A 340 -20.62 -17.81 -4.91
CA LEU A 340 -20.88 -17.74 -6.34
C LEU A 340 -20.59 -19.08 -7.01
N PRO A 341 -21.20 -19.37 -8.18
CA PRO A 341 -20.81 -20.50 -9.00
C PRO A 341 -19.33 -20.41 -9.38
N LEU A 342 -18.66 -21.57 -9.38
CA LEU A 342 -17.25 -21.62 -9.79
C LEU A 342 -17.10 -21.27 -11.28
N PHE A 343 -15.99 -20.64 -11.58
CA PHE A 343 -15.59 -20.32 -12.93
C PHE A 343 -15.07 -21.58 -13.66
N THR A 344 -15.32 -21.66 -14.95
CA THR A 344 -14.78 -22.68 -15.86
C THR A 344 -13.57 -22.14 -16.63
N ALA A 345 -12.92 -22.98 -17.42
CA ALA A 345 -11.78 -22.59 -18.24
C ALA A 345 -12.09 -21.45 -19.23
N ASP A 346 -13.36 -21.27 -19.60
CA ASP A 346 -13.81 -20.23 -20.53
C ASP A 346 -13.67 -18.79 -19.99
N LEU A 347 -13.41 -18.64 -18.68
CA LEU A 347 -13.17 -17.33 -18.06
C LEU A 347 -12.06 -16.52 -18.75
N THR A 348 -11.08 -17.22 -19.35
CA THR A 348 -9.93 -16.59 -20.00
C THR A 348 -10.09 -16.42 -21.51
N ASP A 349 -11.22 -16.82 -22.08
CA ASP A 349 -11.41 -16.89 -23.55
C ASP A 349 -12.00 -15.61 -24.17
N GLY A 350 -12.24 -14.58 -23.38
CA GLY A 350 -12.64 -13.25 -23.85
C GLY A 350 -13.56 -12.52 -22.88
N PRO A 351 -13.66 -11.20 -22.97
CA PRO A 351 -14.56 -10.41 -22.15
C PRO A 351 -16.01 -10.73 -22.50
N LEU A 352 -16.84 -10.90 -21.47
CA LEU A 352 -18.28 -10.89 -21.64
C LEU A 352 -18.74 -9.44 -21.71
N PHE A 353 -19.25 -9.03 -22.87
CA PHE A 353 -20.01 -7.80 -22.97
C PHE A 353 -21.44 -8.09 -22.52
N VAL A 354 -21.86 -7.41 -21.48
CA VAL A 354 -23.25 -7.40 -21.03
C VAL A 354 -23.83 -6.03 -21.30
#